data_876ff475bef5e181c0eb8f2ce0afa992
#
_entry.id   876ff475bef5e181c0eb8f2ce0afa992
#
_cell.length_a   1.000
_cell.length_b   1.000
_cell.length_c   1.000
_cell.angle_alpha   90.00
_cell.angle_beta   90.00
_cell.angle_gamma   90.00
#
_symmetry.space_group_name_H-M   'P 1'
#
loop_
_entity.id
_entity.type
_entity.pdbx_description
1 polymer ?
#
loop_
_entity_poly.entity_id
_entity_poly.type
_entity_poly.pdbx_seq_one_letter_code
_entity_poly.pdbx_strand_id
1 'polypeptide(L)'
;YGIDLDLSNKCTNKCPGCLREKFDRVPGHDLTVSDMEKISDFFQAITFCGQVSDPVLHPKFHELLGICLKKNRKVVVHTAVTVRPKMWWTKAFILSRGKNIEWVFAIDGLPKDSHKYRVNQDGEKMFEIMLKCASFGVPTTWQWITFNYNQKDLEHCKEIARQHNIKFMQIDSGRWGTDALKSLQPDENYSDVDRISVRKYV
;
A
#
# COMPACT_ATOMS: atom_id res chain seq x y z
N TYR A 1 17.43 7.03 11.04
CA TYR A 1 17.22 5.61 10.74
C TYR A 1 15.75 5.37 10.47
N GLY A 2 15.43 4.44 9.55
CA GLY A 2 14.08 4.03 9.18
C GLY A 2 13.84 2.55 9.44
N ILE A 3 12.54 2.16 9.54
CA ILE A 3 12.12 0.77 9.69
C ILE A 3 10.84 0.52 8.91
N ASP A 4 10.74 -0.68 8.32
CA ASP A 4 9.52 -1.21 7.72
C ASP A 4 8.88 -2.22 8.68
N LEU A 5 7.57 -2.05 8.95
CA LEU A 5 6.84 -2.82 9.95
C LEU A 5 5.59 -3.47 9.36
N ASP A 6 5.44 -4.76 9.58
CA ASP A 6 4.13 -5.40 9.57
C ASP A 6 3.47 -5.21 10.94
N LEU A 7 2.38 -4.42 11.01
CA LEU A 7 1.69 -4.15 12.29
C LEU A 7 0.96 -5.38 12.85
N SER A 8 0.67 -6.35 12.00
CA SER A 8 -0.04 -7.59 12.33
C SER A 8 0.33 -8.70 11.35
N ASN A 9 -0.32 -9.82 11.43
CA ASN A 9 -0.22 -10.89 10.44
C ASN A 9 -1.51 -11.08 9.60
N LYS A 10 -2.36 -10.03 9.51
CA LYS A 10 -3.68 -10.09 8.89
C LYS A 10 -3.70 -9.42 7.53
N CYS A 11 -4.30 -10.08 6.55
CA CYS A 11 -4.66 -9.51 5.26
C CYS A 11 -5.89 -10.25 4.72
N THR A 12 -6.80 -9.55 4.04
CA THR A 12 -7.98 -10.16 3.40
C THR A 12 -7.75 -10.46 1.92
N ASN A 13 -6.72 -9.86 1.31
CA ASN A 13 -6.37 -10.12 -0.08
C ASN A 13 -5.58 -11.43 -0.22
N LYS A 14 -5.70 -12.06 -1.40
CA LYS A 14 -4.99 -13.29 -1.79
C LYS A 14 -4.21 -13.07 -3.07
N CYS A 15 -3.27 -12.11 -3.05
CA CYS A 15 -2.45 -11.80 -4.22
C CYS A 15 -1.51 -12.96 -4.55
N PRO A 16 -1.49 -13.49 -5.79
CA PRO A 16 -0.71 -14.70 -6.15
C PRO A 16 0.79 -14.58 -5.90
N GLY A 17 1.35 -13.35 -5.99
CA GLY A 17 2.77 -13.09 -5.73
C GLY A 17 3.09 -12.68 -4.30
N CYS A 18 2.14 -12.76 -3.38
CA CYS A 18 2.34 -12.37 -1.99
C CYS A 18 3.21 -13.39 -1.24
N LEU A 19 4.15 -12.88 -0.44
CA LEU A 19 4.97 -13.73 0.42
C LEU A 19 4.12 -14.58 1.39
N ARG A 20 2.96 -14.07 1.79
CA ARG A 20 1.98 -14.74 2.65
C ARG A 20 1.54 -16.11 2.14
N GLU A 21 1.42 -16.26 0.80
CA GLU A 21 0.98 -17.51 0.16
C GLU A 21 2.03 -18.64 0.26
N LYS A 22 3.24 -18.32 0.76
CA LYS A 22 4.31 -19.29 1.00
C LYS A 22 4.28 -19.91 2.40
N PHE A 23 3.40 -19.42 3.28
CA PHE A 23 3.30 -19.89 4.65
C PHE A 23 1.99 -20.67 4.87
N ASP A 24 2.06 -21.85 5.45
CA ASP A 24 0.89 -22.58 5.96
C ASP A 24 0.19 -21.76 7.06
N ARG A 25 1.00 -21.12 7.89
CA ARG A 25 0.56 -20.16 8.89
C ARG A 25 1.44 -18.92 8.85
N VAL A 26 0.84 -17.78 8.56
CA VAL A 26 1.55 -16.50 8.55
C VAL A 26 2.10 -16.19 9.95
N PRO A 27 3.41 -16.00 10.10
CA PRO A 27 4.03 -15.70 11.38
C PRO A 27 3.67 -14.29 11.87
N GLY A 28 3.97 -14.03 13.16
CA GLY A 28 3.80 -12.72 13.78
C GLY A 28 2.51 -12.58 14.57
N HIS A 29 2.35 -11.43 15.19
CA HIS A 29 1.22 -11.04 16.04
C HIS A 29 0.91 -9.54 15.86
N ASP A 30 -0.17 -9.07 16.46
CA ASP A 30 -0.48 -7.65 16.47
C ASP A 30 0.54 -6.90 17.35
N LEU A 31 1.18 -5.86 16.82
CA LEU A 31 2.08 -5.00 17.59
C LEU A 31 1.32 -4.31 18.73
N THR A 32 1.94 -4.28 19.90
CA THR A 32 1.33 -3.59 21.05
C THR A 32 1.59 -2.08 20.98
N VAL A 33 0.81 -1.33 21.75
CA VAL A 33 1.03 0.13 21.94
C VAL A 33 2.43 0.37 22.54
N SER A 34 2.84 -0.44 23.51
CA SER A 34 4.17 -0.36 24.13
C SER A 34 5.31 -0.60 23.13
N ASP A 35 5.13 -1.54 22.18
CA ASP A 35 6.11 -1.77 21.12
C ASP A 35 6.24 -0.54 20.21
N MET A 36 5.10 0.04 19.81
CA MET A 36 5.10 1.23 18.95
C MET A 36 5.71 2.45 19.67
N GLU A 37 5.50 2.61 20.96
CA GLU A 37 6.17 3.67 21.73
C GLU A 37 7.69 3.53 21.65
N LYS A 38 8.23 2.33 21.92
CA LYS A 38 9.68 2.05 21.85
C LYS A 38 10.23 2.23 20.43
N ILE A 39 9.54 1.70 19.42
CA ILE A 39 9.94 1.81 18.01
C ILE A 39 9.98 3.28 17.61
N SER A 40 8.96 4.05 17.96
CA SER A 40 8.87 5.47 17.60
C SER A 40 9.83 6.36 18.40
N ASP A 41 10.38 5.90 19.52
CA ASP A 41 11.46 6.60 20.20
C ASP A 41 12.78 6.48 19.44
N PHE A 42 13.03 5.33 18.84
CA PHE A 42 14.29 5.04 18.17
C PHE A 42 14.31 5.47 16.69
N PHE A 43 13.25 5.12 15.91
CA PHE A 43 13.22 5.35 14.47
C PHE A 43 12.57 6.68 14.10
N GLN A 44 13.20 7.42 13.16
CA GLN A 44 12.71 8.70 12.65
C GLN A 44 11.74 8.55 11.47
N ALA A 45 11.87 7.45 10.72
CA ALA A 45 11.01 7.09 9.59
C ALA A 45 10.44 5.69 9.81
N ILE A 46 9.14 5.55 9.68
CA ILE A 46 8.42 4.29 9.95
C ILE A 46 7.46 4.02 8.80
N THR A 47 7.69 2.91 8.10
CA THR A 47 6.79 2.46 7.05
C THR A 47 5.88 1.37 7.61
N PHE A 48 4.59 1.60 7.61
CA PHE A 48 3.59 0.55 7.81
C PHE A 48 3.41 -0.15 6.47
N CYS A 49 4.20 -1.18 6.25
CA CYS A 49 4.20 -1.94 5.01
C CYS A 49 3.37 -3.22 5.12
N GLY A 50 3.22 -3.90 4.02
CA GLY A 50 2.51 -5.17 3.94
C GLY A 50 3.39 -6.23 3.31
N GLN A 51 4.38 -6.74 4.03
CA GLN A 51 5.14 -7.92 3.58
C GLN A 51 4.26 -9.17 3.70
N VAL A 52 3.59 -9.32 4.84
CA VAL A 52 2.68 -10.43 5.14
C VAL A 52 1.32 -9.97 5.68
N SER A 53 1.11 -8.67 5.87
CA SER A 53 -0.13 -8.11 6.39
C SER A 53 -0.58 -6.88 5.61
N ASP A 54 -1.75 -6.35 5.97
CA ASP A 54 -2.14 -5.00 5.60
C ASP A 54 -2.35 -4.19 6.89
N PRO A 55 -1.66 -3.06 7.07
CA PRO A 55 -1.62 -2.33 8.33
C PRO A 55 -2.99 -1.85 8.79
N VAL A 56 -3.92 -1.55 7.86
CA VAL A 56 -5.26 -1.06 8.23
C VAL A 56 -6.11 -2.12 8.94
N LEU A 57 -5.68 -3.39 8.91
CA LEU A 57 -6.37 -4.47 9.64
C LEU A 57 -5.98 -4.55 11.11
N HIS A 58 -4.93 -3.85 11.52
CA HIS A 58 -4.56 -3.81 12.93
C HIS A 58 -5.69 -3.21 13.79
N PRO A 59 -6.12 -3.85 14.89
CA PRO A 59 -7.27 -3.39 15.67
C PRO A 59 -7.05 -2.01 16.30
N LYS A 60 -5.82 -1.67 16.65
CA LYS A 60 -5.43 -0.38 17.24
C LYS A 60 -4.71 0.55 16.25
N PHE A 61 -4.95 0.42 14.94
CA PHE A 61 -4.24 1.18 13.92
C PHE A 61 -4.18 2.69 14.21
N HIS A 62 -5.32 3.32 14.52
CA HIS A 62 -5.37 4.76 14.78
C HIS A 62 -4.55 5.18 16.00
N GLU A 63 -4.47 4.33 17.02
CA GLU A 63 -3.66 4.56 18.22
C GLU A 63 -2.17 4.50 17.87
N LEU A 64 -1.74 3.43 17.18
CA LEU A 64 -0.34 3.26 16.74
C LEU A 64 0.09 4.41 15.80
N LEU A 65 -0.75 4.76 14.83
CA LEU A 65 -0.50 5.89 13.94
C LEU A 65 -0.37 7.20 14.73
N GLY A 66 -1.29 7.45 15.67
CA GLY A 66 -1.30 8.64 16.51
C GLY A 66 -0.01 8.82 17.33
N ILE A 67 0.57 7.73 17.83
CA ILE A 67 1.86 7.74 18.55
C ILE A 67 2.98 8.27 17.64
N CYS A 68 3.11 7.70 16.45
CA CYS A 68 4.13 8.10 15.48
C CYS A 68 3.99 9.58 15.09
N LEU A 69 2.77 10.02 14.78
CA LEU A 69 2.49 11.39 14.34
C LEU A 69 2.67 12.41 15.48
N LYS A 70 2.33 12.05 16.73
CA LYS A 70 2.56 12.90 17.90
C LYS A 70 4.06 13.14 18.15
N LYS A 71 4.89 12.13 17.88
CA LYS A 71 6.36 12.22 17.97
C LYS A 71 6.99 12.81 16.70
N ASN A 72 6.17 13.32 15.76
CA ASN A 72 6.60 13.92 14.49
C ASN A 72 7.47 12.96 13.63
N ARG A 73 7.18 11.66 13.65
CA ARG A 73 7.88 10.70 12.80
C ARG A 73 7.40 10.82 11.36
N LYS A 74 8.30 10.59 10.39
CA LYS A 74 7.91 10.39 9.01
C LYS A 74 7.22 9.03 8.91
N VAL A 75 5.96 9.02 8.47
CA VAL A 75 5.19 7.78 8.34
C VAL A 75 4.82 7.55 6.89
N VAL A 76 4.94 6.32 6.41
CA VAL A 76 4.38 5.89 5.13
C VAL A 76 3.44 4.72 5.40
N VAL A 77 2.21 4.78 4.90
CA VAL A 77 1.22 3.71 5.08
C VAL A 77 0.88 3.09 3.74
N HIS A 78 1.25 1.83 3.54
CA HIS A 78 0.86 1.06 2.35
C HIS A 78 -0.40 0.24 2.63
N THR A 79 -1.41 0.32 1.77
CA THR A 79 -2.63 -0.47 1.92
C THR A 79 -3.21 -0.91 0.58
N ALA A 80 -3.85 -2.07 0.59
CA ALA A 80 -4.60 -2.63 -0.52
C ALA A 80 -5.98 -3.18 -0.08
N VAL A 81 -6.34 -3.04 1.19
CA VAL A 81 -7.54 -3.64 1.80
C VAL A 81 -8.63 -2.60 2.01
N THR A 82 -9.88 -2.93 1.65
CA THR A 82 -11.04 -2.02 1.63
C THR A 82 -12.11 -2.31 2.67
N VAL A 83 -11.89 -3.29 3.56
CA VAL A 83 -12.95 -3.80 4.47
C VAL A 83 -13.34 -2.82 5.60
N ARG A 84 -12.53 -1.80 5.84
CA ARG A 84 -12.85 -0.82 6.89
C ARG A 84 -14.03 0.08 6.48
N PRO A 85 -14.90 0.47 7.43
CA PRO A 85 -16.02 1.34 7.12
C PRO A 85 -15.57 2.77 6.80
N LYS A 86 -16.40 3.53 6.09
CA LYS A 86 -16.12 4.90 5.62
C LYS A 86 -15.65 5.84 6.73
N MET A 87 -16.27 5.76 7.92
CA MET A 87 -15.90 6.59 9.08
C MET A 87 -14.52 6.27 9.64
N TRP A 88 -14.07 5.01 9.54
CA TRP A 88 -12.74 4.60 9.94
C TRP A 88 -11.67 5.30 9.09
N TRP A 89 -11.85 5.30 7.76
CA TRP A 89 -10.96 6.00 6.83
C TRP A 89 -10.95 7.50 7.07
N THR A 90 -12.13 8.10 7.28
CA THR A 90 -12.25 9.53 7.59
C THR A 90 -11.43 9.89 8.82
N LYS A 91 -11.52 9.09 9.90
CA LYS A 91 -10.72 9.30 11.12
C LYS A 91 -9.21 9.20 10.84
N ALA A 92 -8.79 8.20 10.05
CA ALA A 92 -7.39 8.04 9.67
C ALA A 92 -6.84 9.28 8.93
N PHE A 93 -7.61 9.81 7.97
CA PHE A 93 -7.20 10.98 7.19
C PHE A 93 -7.23 12.29 7.99
N ILE A 94 -8.17 12.44 8.91
CA ILE A 94 -8.18 13.57 9.85
C ILE A 94 -6.91 13.54 10.72
N LEU A 95 -6.51 12.38 11.25
CA LEU A 95 -5.27 12.23 12.01
C LEU A 95 -4.02 12.54 11.17
N SER A 96 -4.07 12.25 9.86
CA SER A 96 -2.96 12.42 8.93
C SER A 96 -2.77 13.86 8.44
N ARG A 97 -3.85 14.67 8.44
CA ARG A 97 -3.86 16.01 7.86
C ARG A 97 -2.80 16.92 8.49
N GLY A 98 -1.95 17.53 7.65
CA GLY A 98 -0.89 18.43 8.09
C GLY A 98 0.24 17.76 8.89
N LYS A 99 0.35 16.44 8.81
CA LYS A 99 1.40 15.66 9.47
C LYS A 99 2.42 15.15 8.45
N ASN A 100 3.56 14.69 8.95
CA ASN A 100 4.63 14.09 8.12
C ASN A 100 4.29 12.64 7.77
N ILE A 101 3.31 12.46 6.90
CA ILE A 101 2.78 11.17 6.49
C ILE A 101 2.45 11.12 5.00
N GLU A 102 2.64 9.97 4.39
CA GLU A 102 2.19 9.65 3.03
C GLU A 102 1.35 8.36 3.07
N TRP A 103 0.26 8.34 2.33
CA TRP A 103 -0.54 7.13 2.12
C TRP A 103 -0.30 6.59 0.70
N VAL A 104 0.01 5.31 0.62
CA VAL A 104 0.25 4.58 -0.62
C VAL A 104 -0.86 3.55 -0.82
N PHE A 105 -1.68 3.76 -1.84
CA PHE A 105 -2.81 2.90 -2.19
C PHE A 105 -2.41 2.02 -3.36
N ALA A 106 -2.46 0.72 -3.16
CA ALA A 106 -2.08 -0.25 -4.18
C ALA A 106 -3.30 -0.68 -5.00
N ILE A 107 -3.38 -0.18 -6.24
CA ILE A 107 -4.43 -0.48 -7.22
C ILE A 107 -3.72 -0.82 -8.54
N ASP A 108 -3.79 -2.07 -8.97
CA ASP A 108 -3.04 -2.55 -10.14
C ASP A 108 -3.94 -2.68 -11.36
N GLY A 109 -4.16 -1.57 -12.05
CA GLY A 109 -5.03 -1.46 -13.19
C GLY A 109 -6.09 -0.37 -13.03
N LEU A 110 -7.04 -0.29 -13.96
CA LEU A 110 -8.28 0.46 -13.71
C LEU A 110 -8.94 -0.09 -12.45
N PRO A 111 -9.67 0.74 -11.68
CA PRO A 111 -10.26 0.31 -10.41
C PRO A 111 -11.02 -1.02 -10.50
N LYS A 112 -11.84 -1.19 -11.55
CA LYS A 112 -12.60 -2.43 -11.82
C LYS A 112 -11.74 -3.68 -12.07
N ASP A 113 -10.47 -3.51 -12.47
CA ASP A 113 -9.56 -4.59 -12.90
C ASP A 113 -8.54 -4.98 -11.84
N SER A 114 -8.35 -4.17 -10.79
CA SER A 114 -7.33 -4.39 -9.77
C SER A 114 -7.45 -5.74 -9.06
N HIS A 115 -8.67 -6.28 -8.92
CA HIS A 115 -8.94 -7.59 -8.33
C HIS A 115 -8.31 -8.76 -9.11
N LYS A 116 -7.92 -8.57 -10.38
CA LYS A 116 -7.28 -9.61 -11.20
C LYS A 116 -5.95 -10.08 -10.59
N TYR A 117 -5.22 -9.18 -9.96
CA TYR A 117 -4.03 -9.54 -9.18
C TYR A 117 -4.30 -9.45 -7.67
N ARG A 118 -4.98 -8.40 -7.20
CA ARG A 118 -5.30 -8.24 -5.76
C ARG A 118 -6.61 -8.95 -5.43
N VAL A 119 -6.59 -10.27 -5.57
CA VAL A 119 -7.77 -11.12 -5.31
C VAL A 119 -8.41 -10.74 -3.97
N ASN A 120 -9.74 -10.55 -3.97
CA ASN A 120 -10.59 -10.03 -2.88
C ASN A 120 -10.48 -8.50 -2.64
N GLN A 121 -9.78 -7.74 -3.45
CA GLN A 121 -9.85 -6.29 -3.39
C GLN A 121 -11.10 -5.77 -4.12
N ASP A 122 -11.83 -4.86 -3.49
CA ASP A 122 -12.78 -3.97 -4.15
C ASP A 122 -12.00 -2.75 -4.66
N GLY A 123 -11.57 -2.78 -5.91
CA GLY A 123 -10.68 -1.75 -6.48
C GLY A 123 -11.39 -0.41 -6.65
N GLU A 124 -12.70 -0.40 -6.96
CA GLU A 124 -13.48 0.85 -7.09
C GLU A 124 -13.58 1.55 -5.74
N LYS A 125 -13.91 0.81 -4.69
CA LYS A 125 -13.92 1.34 -3.32
C LYS A 125 -12.54 1.81 -2.86
N MET A 126 -11.46 1.10 -3.23
CA MET A 126 -10.10 1.53 -2.91
C MET A 126 -9.77 2.86 -3.60
N PHE A 127 -10.18 3.01 -4.85
CA PHE A 127 -10.00 4.24 -5.61
C PHE A 127 -10.76 5.42 -4.96
N GLU A 128 -12.01 5.23 -4.56
CA GLU A 128 -12.78 6.24 -3.80
C GLU A 128 -12.08 6.63 -2.50
N ILE A 129 -11.52 5.65 -1.76
CA ILE A 129 -10.78 5.88 -0.52
C ILE A 129 -9.52 6.71 -0.80
N MET A 130 -8.79 6.40 -1.86
CA MET A 130 -7.59 7.14 -2.29
C MET A 130 -7.93 8.59 -2.66
N LEU A 131 -8.96 8.82 -3.47
CA LEU A 131 -9.44 10.16 -3.83
C LEU A 131 -9.85 10.95 -2.58
N LYS A 132 -10.51 10.29 -1.65
CA LYS A 132 -10.89 10.90 -0.37
C LYS A 132 -9.65 11.28 0.45
N CYS A 133 -8.61 10.46 0.51
CA CYS A 133 -7.35 10.79 1.17
C CYS A 133 -6.75 12.08 0.60
N ALA A 134 -6.63 12.14 -0.74
CA ALA A 134 -6.13 13.32 -1.45
C ALA A 134 -6.97 14.58 -1.16
N SER A 135 -8.31 14.46 -1.11
CA SER A 135 -9.21 15.59 -0.81
C SER A 135 -9.05 16.16 0.60
N PHE A 136 -8.46 15.42 1.54
CA PHE A 136 -8.07 15.91 2.87
C PHE A 136 -6.73 16.68 2.85
N GLY A 137 -6.08 16.81 1.69
CA GLY A 137 -4.75 17.41 1.55
C GLY A 137 -3.64 16.56 2.17
N VAL A 138 -3.86 15.24 2.27
CA VAL A 138 -2.86 14.29 2.75
C VAL A 138 -2.02 13.81 1.56
N PRO A 139 -0.68 13.80 1.62
CA PRO A 139 0.16 13.22 0.59
C PRO A 139 -0.29 11.80 0.24
N THR A 140 -0.64 11.61 -1.03
CA THR A 140 -1.28 10.39 -1.53
C THR A 140 -0.54 9.88 -2.74
N THR A 141 -0.25 8.58 -2.75
CA THR A 141 0.42 7.89 -3.86
C THR A 141 -0.44 6.72 -4.33
N TRP A 142 -0.64 6.65 -5.63
CA TRP A 142 -1.19 5.49 -6.31
C TRP A 142 -0.04 4.56 -6.69
N GLN A 143 0.07 3.41 -6.03
CA GLN A 143 1.02 2.37 -6.38
C GLN A 143 0.40 1.43 -7.42
N TRP A 144 1.15 1.18 -8.48
CA TRP A 144 0.77 0.37 -9.62
C TRP A 144 1.85 -0.66 -9.95
N ILE A 145 1.48 -1.91 -10.07
CA ILE A 145 2.34 -2.95 -10.65
C ILE A 145 1.88 -3.19 -12.08
N THR A 146 2.80 -3.18 -13.04
CA THR A 146 2.49 -3.44 -14.45
C THR A 146 2.29 -4.93 -14.68
N PHE A 147 1.14 -5.28 -15.26
CA PHE A 147 0.74 -6.60 -15.69
C PHE A 147 0.24 -6.55 -17.14
N ASN A 148 0.14 -7.69 -17.82
CA ASN A 148 -0.36 -7.77 -19.20
C ASN A 148 -1.79 -7.22 -19.36
N TYR A 149 -2.64 -7.37 -18.34
CA TYR A 149 -4.03 -6.91 -18.41
C TYR A 149 -4.19 -5.40 -18.19
N ASN A 150 -3.20 -4.73 -17.60
CA ASN A 150 -3.29 -3.30 -17.27
C ASN A 150 -2.26 -2.42 -18.00
N GLN A 151 -1.27 -3.00 -18.68
CA GLN A 151 -0.17 -2.26 -19.32
C GLN A 151 -0.65 -1.18 -20.29
N LYS A 152 -1.78 -1.39 -20.97
CA LYS A 152 -2.35 -0.42 -21.94
C LYS A 152 -3.04 0.75 -21.27
N ASP A 153 -3.43 0.63 -20.00
CA ASP A 153 -4.16 1.65 -19.25
C ASP A 153 -3.21 2.57 -18.47
N LEU A 154 -1.91 2.32 -18.52
CA LEU A 154 -0.90 3.00 -17.71
C LEU A 154 -0.94 4.52 -17.86
N GLU A 155 -0.89 5.04 -19.08
CA GLU A 155 -0.89 6.49 -19.33
C GLU A 155 -2.23 7.14 -18.94
N HIS A 156 -3.33 6.44 -19.17
CA HIS A 156 -4.65 6.89 -18.73
C HIS A 156 -4.72 7.03 -17.20
N CYS A 157 -4.21 6.04 -16.47
CA CYS A 157 -4.20 6.08 -14.99
C CYS A 157 -3.22 7.12 -14.44
N LYS A 158 -2.08 7.35 -15.09
CA LYS A 158 -1.18 8.47 -14.76
C LYS A 158 -1.87 9.82 -14.90
N GLU A 159 -2.64 10.00 -15.98
CA GLU A 159 -3.41 11.23 -16.19
C GLU A 159 -4.49 11.44 -15.14
N ILE A 160 -5.23 10.37 -14.77
CA ILE A 160 -6.19 10.43 -13.67
C ILE A 160 -5.49 10.86 -12.36
N ALA A 161 -4.36 10.25 -12.03
CA ALA A 161 -3.60 10.58 -10.83
C ALA A 161 -3.18 12.05 -10.83
N ARG A 162 -2.70 12.58 -11.97
CA ARG A 162 -2.31 13.98 -12.15
C ARG A 162 -3.48 14.94 -11.92
N GLN A 163 -4.67 14.63 -12.46
CA GLN A 163 -5.88 15.45 -12.31
C GLN A 163 -6.32 15.58 -10.84
N HIS A 164 -6.04 14.56 -10.03
CA HIS A 164 -6.37 14.53 -8.60
C HIS A 164 -5.21 14.92 -7.68
N ASN A 165 -4.08 15.41 -8.24
CA ASN A 165 -2.86 15.71 -7.49
C ASN A 165 -2.37 14.52 -6.64
N ILE A 166 -2.42 13.31 -7.22
CA ILE A 166 -1.97 12.07 -6.63
C ILE A 166 -0.65 11.68 -7.30
N LYS A 167 0.37 11.36 -6.51
CA LYS A 167 1.62 10.81 -7.02
C LYS A 167 1.37 9.42 -7.61
N PHE A 168 1.86 9.16 -8.81
CA PHE A 168 1.80 7.84 -9.42
C PHE A 168 3.14 7.13 -9.26
N MET A 169 3.12 5.90 -8.72
CA MET A 169 4.32 5.10 -8.51
C MET A 169 4.17 3.77 -9.25
N GLN A 170 4.81 3.67 -10.40
CA GLN A 170 4.90 2.43 -11.16
C GLN A 170 5.97 1.51 -10.56
N ILE A 171 5.66 0.24 -10.44
CA ILE A 171 6.57 -0.80 -9.96
C ILE A 171 6.62 -1.92 -11.01
N ASP A 172 7.82 -2.32 -11.39
CA ASP A 172 8.04 -3.50 -12.20
C ASP A 172 8.21 -4.71 -11.29
N SER A 173 7.41 -5.74 -11.51
CA SER A 173 7.52 -6.98 -10.76
C SER A 173 8.55 -7.90 -11.41
N GLY A 174 9.51 -8.40 -10.62
CA GLY A 174 10.40 -9.50 -11.03
C GLY A 174 9.92 -10.88 -10.56
N ARG A 175 8.68 -11.02 -10.10
CA ARG A 175 8.19 -12.23 -9.43
C ARG A 175 7.41 -13.17 -10.38
N TRP A 176 8.02 -13.54 -11.50
CA TRP A 176 7.37 -14.37 -12.55
C TRP A 176 7.65 -15.88 -12.39
N GLY A 177 8.04 -16.35 -11.19
CA GLY A 177 8.52 -17.71 -10.97
C GLY A 177 7.45 -18.82 -10.90
N THR A 178 6.16 -18.48 -10.85
CA THR A 178 5.04 -19.44 -10.84
C THR A 178 4.19 -19.29 -12.10
N ASP A 179 3.49 -20.36 -12.53
CA ASP A 179 2.66 -20.31 -13.74
C ASP A 179 1.53 -19.27 -13.61
N ALA A 180 0.95 -19.12 -12.42
CA ALA A 180 -0.06 -18.10 -12.15
C ALA A 180 0.49 -16.66 -12.33
N LEU A 181 1.76 -16.42 -12.04
CA LEU A 181 2.39 -15.11 -12.21
C LEU A 181 2.91 -14.92 -13.63
N LYS A 182 3.39 -15.98 -14.28
CA LYS A 182 3.80 -15.93 -15.71
C LYS A 182 2.65 -15.51 -16.59
N SER A 183 1.42 -15.99 -16.32
CA SER A 183 0.23 -15.61 -17.07
C SER A 183 -0.15 -14.13 -16.95
N LEU A 184 0.40 -13.42 -15.96
CA LEU A 184 0.19 -11.99 -15.71
C LEU A 184 1.36 -11.12 -16.20
N GLN A 185 2.44 -11.74 -16.67
CA GLN A 185 3.63 -11.00 -17.10
C GLN A 185 3.30 -10.03 -18.24
N PRO A 186 3.74 -8.77 -18.16
CA PRO A 186 3.54 -7.81 -19.25
C PRO A 186 4.34 -8.21 -20.49
N ASP A 187 3.92 -7.70 -21.65
CA ASP A 187 4.63 -7.89 -22.91
C ASP A 187 6.02 -7.23 -22.85
N GLU A 188 7.03 -7.81 -23.53
CA GLU A 188 8.42 -7.36 -23.47
C GLU A 188 8.61 -5.87 -23.83
N ASN A 189 7.75 -5.32 -24.68
CA ASN A 189 7.79 -3.94 -25.14
C ASN A 189 7.32 -2.92 -24.08
N TYR A 190 6.84 -3.35 -22.92
CA TYR A 190 6.38 -2.48 -21.82
C TYR A 190 7.36 -2.40 -20.64
N SER A 191 8.55 -3.00 -20.79
CA SER A 191 9.59 -3.03 -19.74
C SER A 191 10.50 -1.80 -19.69
N ASP A 192 10.33 -0.82 -20.59
CA ASP A 192 11.16 0.38 -20.72
C ASP A 192 10.52 1.61 -20.07
N VAL A 193 10.35 1.58 -18.77
CA VAL A 193 10.11 2.81 -17.99
C VAL A 193 11.12 2.84 -16.84
N ASP A 194 11.68 4.01 -16.61
CA ASP A 194 12.69 4.31 -15.57
C ASP A 194 12.58 3.39 -14.36
N ARG A 195 13.43 2.38 -14.33
CA ARG A 195 13.51 1.40 -13.22
C ARG A 195 13.85 2.14 -11.93
N ILE A 196 12.84 2.63 -11.24
CA ILE A 196 12.98 2.91 -9.82
C ILE A 196 13.15 1.55 -9.16
N SER A 197 14.39 1.06 -9.16
CA SER A 197 14.72 -0.18 -8.49
C SER A 197 14.36 -0.01 -7.02
N VAL A 198 13.55 -0.91 -6.49
CA VAL A 198 13.16 -1.01 -5.08
C VAL A 198 14.37 -1.15 -4.12
N ARG A 199 15.59 -1.12 -4.67
CA ARG A 199 16.88 -1.28 -3.94
C ARG A 199 17.44 -0.01 -3.27
N LYS A 200 16.71 1.10 -3.22
CA LYS A 200 17.21 2.34 -2.60
C LYS A 200 16.71 2.60 -1.18
N TYR A 201 16.20 1.60 -0.48
CA TYR A 201 15.81 1.71 0.93
C TYR A 201 16.41 0.54 1.75
N VAL A 202 17.70 0.34 1.62
CA VAL A 202 18.51 -0.40 2.61
C VAL A 202 19.48 0.57 3.26
#